data_b03f4498e69db7370d736ef3a385436d
#
_entry.id   b03f4498e69db7370d736ef3a385436d
#
_cell.length_a   1.000
_cell.length_b   1.000
_cell.length_c   1.000
_cell.angle_alpha   90.00
_cell.angle_beta   90.00
_cell.angle_gamma   90.00
#
_symmetry.space_group_name_H-M   'P 1'
#
loop_
_entity.id
_entity.type
_entity.pdbx_description
1 polymer ?
#
loop_
_entity_poly.entity_id
_entity_poly.type
_entity_poly.pdbx_seq_one_letter_code
_entity_poly.pdbx_strand_id
1 'polypeptide(L)'
;MKLKGDVFFIESGTIHAIGAGLVICEIQQNSNTTYRVYDFGRLGADGKPRELHVDKAIDVTNLTPNAKSAEPMGELEKFNGYTRVLLSECKYFTTLKYEVETKAEVEIDEKSFNSVIITEGNGKLVMGDTELEFIKGDSIFIPAQNGKYSVEGKCEFILSRV
;
A
#
# COMPACT_ATOMS: atom_id res chain seq x y z
N MET A 1 -14.54 -15.05 1.64
CA MET A 1 -13.74 -14.89 2.87
C MET A 1 -12.53 -14.07 2.45
N LYS A 2 -12.18 -13.01 3.18
CA LYS A 2 -10.96 -12.23 2.92
C LYS A 2 -9.80 -12.87 3.64
N LEU A 3 -8.65 -12.98 2.97
CA LEU A 3 -7.47 -13.65 3.50
C LEU A 3 -6.31 -12.66 3.64
N LYS A 4 -5.36 -12.98 4.51
CA LYS A 4 -4.08 -12.26 4.56
C LYS A 4 -3.40 -12.35 3.19
N GLY A 5 -2.99 -11.22 2.65
CA GLY A 5 -2.35 -11.12 1.34
C GLY A 5 -3.28 -10.76 0.17
N ASP A 6 -4.61 -10.69 0.41
CA ASP A 6 -5.53 -10.19 -0.61
C ASP A 6 -5.19 -8.74 -0.99
N VAL A 7 -5.21 -8.44 -2.28
CA VAL A 7 -4.89 -7.12 -2.84
C VAL A 7 -6.10 -6.58 -3.60
N PHE A 8 -6.50 -5.36 -3.27
CA PHE A 8 -7.63 -4.70 -3.93
C PHE A 8 -7.19 -3.38 -4.53
N PHE A 9 -7.24 -3.29 -5.86
CA PHE A 9 -7.08 -2.02 -6.53
C PHE A 9 -8.45 -1.35 -6.66
N ILE A 10 -8.67 -0.27 -5.90
CA ILE A 10 -9.92 0.48 -5.84
C ILE A 10 -9.81 1.71 -6.72
N GLU A 11 -10.53 1.70 -7.83
CA GLU A 11 -10.65 2.88 -8.71
C GLU A 11 -11.60 3.91 -8.09
N SER A 12 -11.35 5.20 -8.34
CA SER A 12 -12.27 6.26 -7.91
C SER A 12 -13.67 6.03 -8.47
N GLY A 13 -14.69 6.30 -7.65
CA GLY A 13 -16.09 5.99 -7.97
C GLY A 13 -16.53 4.58 -7.59
N THR A 14 -15.61 3.72 -7.11
CA THR A 14 -15.98 2.39 -6.61
C THR A 14 -16.51 2.47 -5.18
N ILE A 15 -17.77 2.07 -4.98
CA ILE A 15 -18.34 1.96 -3.62
C ILE A 15 -17.67 0.78 -2.91
N HIS A 16 -17.05 1.05 -1.78
CA HIS A 16 -16.37 0.04 -0.97
C HIS A 16 -16.48 0.33 0.52
N ALA A 17 -16.25 -0.67 1.33
CA ALA A 17 -16.19 -0.54 2.78
C ALA A 17 -15.26 -1.59 3.38
N ILE A 18 -14.64 -1.24 4.50
CA ILE A 18 -13.77 -2.11 5.28
C ILE A 18 -14.58 -2.70 6.41
N GLY A 19 -14.69 -4.03 6.45
CA GLY A 19 -15.39 -4.75 7.51
C GLY A 19 -14.62 -4.79 8.83
N ALA A 20 -15.27 -5.24 9.88
CA ALA A 20 -14.65 -5.41 11.20
C ALA A 20 -13.58 -6.53 11.17
N GLY A 21 -12.56 -6.40 12.02
CA GLY A 21 -11.53 -7.42 12.24
C GLY A 21 -10.46 -7.51 11.13
N LEU A 22 -10.39 -6.51 10.26
CA LEU A 22 -9.38 -6.43 9.20
C LEU A 22 -8.30 -5.40 9.56
N VAL A 23 -7.04 -5.75 9.31
CA VAL A 23 -5.92 -4.82 9.24
C VAL A 23 -5.58 -4.63 7.76
N ILE A 24 -5.50 -3.39 7.33
CA ILE A 24 -5.20 -3.05 5.94
C ILE A 24 -3.96 -2.17 5.87
N CYS A 25 -3.24 -2.28 4.76
CA CYS A 25 -2.26 -1.30 4.32
C CYS A 25 -2.86 -0.58 3.11
N GLU A 26 -3.17 0.69 3.26
CA GLU A 26 -3.83 1.50 2.23
C GLU A 26 -2.81 2.47 1.61
N ILE A 27 -2.55 2.29 0.33
CA ILE A 27 -1.75 3.20 -0.49
C ILE A 27 -2.71 3.94 -1.41
N GLN A 28 -2.78 5.25 -1.28
CA GLN A 28 -3.75 6.06 -2.02
C GLN A 28 -3.11 7.34 -2.57
N GLN A 29 -3.75 7.90 -3.59
CA GLN A 29 -3.47 9.28 -4.01
C GLN A 29 -3.72 10.25 -2.85
N ASN A 30 -2.92 11.31 -2.78
CA ASN A 30 -3.13 12.40 -1.83
C ASN A 30 -4.40 13.19 -2.18
N SER A 31 -5.55 12.71 -1.68
CA SER A 31 -6.85 13.37 -1.81
C SER A 31 -7.65 13.16 -0.53
N ASN A 32 -8.26 14.22 -0.03
CA ASN A 32 -9.16 14.17 1.12
C ASN A 32 -10.64 14.12 0.72
N THR A 33 -10.92 13.97 -0.57
CA THR A 33 -12.30 13.89 -1.08
C THR A 33 -12.89 12.52 -0.76
N THR A 34 -13.89 12.50 0.11
CA THR A 34 -14.65 11.30 0.45
C THR A 34 -16.14 11.59 0.33
N TYR A 35 -16.84 10.83 -0.52
CA TYR A 35 -18.30 10.85 -0.54
C TYR A 35 -18.84 9.61 0.20
N ARG A 36 -19.27 9.87 1.44
CA ARG A 36 -19.71 8.82 2.36
C ARG A 36 -21.18 8.51 2.13
N VAL A 37 -21.49 7.27 1.80
CA VAL A 37 -22.88 6.78 1.60
C VAL A 37 -23.43 6.06 2.82
N TYR A 38 -22.54 5.49 3.66
CA TYR A 38 -22.90 4.81 4.89
C TYR A 38 -21.71 4.81 5.86
N ASP A 39 -21.96 4.91 7.15
CA ASP A 39 -20.90 5.05 8.15
C ASP A 39 -21.06 4.18 9.40
N PHE A 40 -21.85 3.12 9.32
CA PHE A 40 -22.03 2.15 10.42
C PHE A 40 -22.47 2.78 11.76
N GLY A 41 -23.13 3.94 11.71
CA GLY A 41 -23.55 4.67 12.91
C GLY A 41 -22.41 5.28 13.74
N ARG A 42 -21.19 5.39 13.18
CA ARG A 42 -20.04 5.97 13.89
C ARG A 42 -20.27 7.45 14.15
N LEU A 43 -19.87 7.87 15.37
CA LEU A 43 -19.90 9.27 15.77
C LEU A 43 -18.55 9.95 15.48
N GLY A 44 -18.60 11.22 15.09
CA GLY A 44 -17.44 12.07 14.98
C GLY A 44 -16.89 12.48 16.35
N ALA A 45 -15.81 13.27 16.37
CA ALA A 45 -15.22 13.80 17.59
C ALA A 45 -16.17 14.72 18.39
N ASP A 46 -17.17 15.30 17.71
CA ASP A 46 -18.23 16.13 18.28
C ASP A 46 -19.43 15.33 18.84
N GLY A 47 -19.34 13.99 18.83
CA GLY A 47 -20.40 13.09 19.29
C GLY A 47 -21.59 12.98 18.35
N LYS A 48 -21.54 13.53 17.14
CA LYS A 48 -22.63 13.48 16.15
C LYS A 48 -22.28 12.49 15.03
N PRO A 49 -23.30 11.91 14.35
CA PRO A 49 -23.05 11.14 13.13
C PRO A 49 -22.30 11.98 12.10
N ARG A 50 -21.35 11.36 11.42
CA ARG A 50 -20.62 12.03 10.32
C ARG A 50 -21.54 12.26 9.13
N GLU A 51 -21.32 13.34 8.41
CA GLU A 51 -22.11 13.72 7.24
C GLU A 51 -22.07 12.63 6.17
N LEU A 52 -23.23 12.34 5.59
CA LEU A 52 -23.35 11.48 4.41
C LEU A 52 -23.50 12.36 3.16
N HIS A 53 -22.94 11.89 2.03
CA HIS A 53 -22.86 12.64 0.78
C HIS A 53 -23.54 11.84 -0.35
N VAL A 54 -24.77 11.32 -0.09
CA VAL A 54 -25.44 10.36 -0.97
C VAL A 54 -25.64 10.91 -2.38
N ASP A 55 -26.15 12.13 -2.50
CA ASP A 55 -26.39 12.75 -3.81
C ASP A 55 -25.10 12.89 -4.63
N LYS A 56 -24.04 13.42 -4.01
CA LYS A 56 -22.71 13.55 -4.66
C LYS A 56 -22.11 12.18 -5.00
N ALA A 57 -22.35 11.18 -4.19
CA ALA A 57 -21.87 9.82 -4.47
C ALA A 57 -22.59 9.24 -5.69
N ILE A 58 -23.89 9.46 -5.86
CA ILE A 58 -24.65 9.01 -7.03
C ILE A 58 -24.03 9.58 -8.32
N ASP A 59 -23.66 10.86 -8.32
CA ASP A 59 -23.12 11.55 -9.50
C ASP A 59 -21.75 10.97 -9.96
N VAL A 60 -20.96 10.39 -9.04
CA VAL A 60 -19.59 9.94 -9.34
C VAL A 60 -19.40 8.43 -9.25
N THR A 61 -20.43 7.69 -8.83
CA THR A 61 -20.32 6.24 -8.68
C THR A 61 -20.16 5.54 -10.02
N ASN A 62 -19.15 4.68 -10.11
CA ASN A 62 -19.01 3.77 -11.24
C ASN A 62 -19.98 2.59 -11.06
N LEU A 63 -20.99 2.51 -11.93
CA LEU A 63 -21.99 1.45 -11.90
C LEU A 63 -21.57 0.18 -12.65
N THR A 64 -20.40 0.19 -13.28
CA THR A 64 -19.83 -1.01 -13.91
C THR A 64 -19.36 -1.97 -12.81
N PRO A 65 -19.80 -3.24 -12.82
CA PRO A 65 -19.34 -4.20 -11.85
C PRO A 65 -17.82 -4.32 -11.85
N ASN A 66 -17.21 -4.26 -10.66
CA ASN A 66 -15.77 -4.49 -10.55
C ASN A 66 -15.49 -5.99 -10.77
N ALA A 67 -14.89 -6.30 -11.93
CA ALA A 67 -14.51 -7.67 -12.29
C ALA A 67 -13.08 -8.04 -11.84
N LYS A 68 -12.36 -7.12 -11.16
CA LYS A 68 -10.97 -7.37 -10.73
C LYS A 68 -10.94 -8.38 -9.59
N SER A 69 -9.99 -9.32 -9.69
CA SER A 69 -9.70 -10.28 -8.64
C SER A 69 -9.07 -9.59 -7.41
N ALA A 70 -9.06 -10.27 -6.28
CA ALA A 70 -8.35 -9.85 -5.07
C ALA A 70 -6.89 -10.32 -5.10
N GLU A 71 -6.23 -10.18 -6.24
CA GLU A 71 -4.90 -10.70 -6.50
C GLU A 71 -3.95 -9.59 -6.96
N PRO A 72 -2.64 -9.75 -6.78
CA PRO A 72 -1.63 -8.89 -7.37
C PRO A 72 -1.77 -8.78 -8.89
N MET A 73 -1.35 -7.64 -9.46
CA MET A 73 -1.36 -7.44 -10.92
C MET A 73 -0.23 -8.20 -11.62
N GLY A 74 0.90 -8.42 -10.95
CA GLY A 74 2.06 -9.11 -11.50
C GLY A 74 2.21 -10.54 -10.99
N GLU A 75 3.09 -11.27 -11.64
CA GLU A 75 3.51 -12.61 -11.20
C GLU A 75 4.58 -12.52 -10.12
N LEU A 76 4.74 -13.60 -9.35
CA LEU A 76 5.76 -13.70 -8.32
C LEU A 76 7.14 -13.90 -8.96
N GLU A 77 8.01 -12.93 -8.80
CA GLU A 77 9.41 -12.98 -9.21
C GLU A 77 10.27 -13.53 -8.07
N LYS A 78 11.19 -14.43 -8.39
CA LYS A 78 12.10 -15.05 -7.41
C LYS A 78 13.54 -14.62 -7.66
N PHE A 79 14.19 -14.15 -6.59
CA PHE A 79 15.58 -13.73 -6.58
C PHE A 79 16.36 -14.50 -5.50
N ASN A 80 17.68 -14.37 -5.50
CA ASN A 80 18.48 -14.92 -4.42
C ASN A 80 18.26 -14.13 -3.13
N GLY A 81 17.63 -14.75 -2.14
CA GLY A 81 17.36 -14.17 -0.84
C GLY A 81 16.04 -13.42 -0.68
N TYR A 82 15.23 -13.24 -1.75
CA TYR A 82 13.92 -12.61 -1.66
C TYR A 82 12.99 -12.95 -2.82
N THR A 83 11.73 -12.66 -2.65
CA THR A 83 10.74 -12.62 -3.74
C THR A 83 10.13 -11.23 -3.86
N ARG A 84 9.59 -10.93 -5.04
CA ARG A 84 8.91 -9.67 -5.32
C ARG A 84 7.65 -9.91 -6.15
N VAL A 85 6.61 -9.11 -5.93
CA VAL A 85 5.41 -9.11 -6.75
C VAL A 85 4.87 -7.70 -6.94
N LEU A 86 4.44 -7.36 -8.15
CA LEU A 86 3.73 -6.13 -8.44
C LEU A 86 2.31 -6.25 -7.91
N LEU A 87 1.98 -5.49 -6.86
CA LEU A 87 0.63 -5.47 -6.29
C LEU A 87 -0.34 -4.67 -7.15
N SER A 88 0.05 -3.46 -7.51
CA SER A 88 -0.75 -2.55 -8.34
C SER A 88 0.10 -1.51 -9.05
N GLU A 89 -0.34 -1.09 -10.22
CA GLU A 89 0.26 -0.01 -11.00
C GLU A 89 -0.83 0.84 -11.66
N CYS A 90 -0.65 2.14 -11.62
CA CYS A 90 -1.46 3.10 -12.34
C CYS A 90 -0.62 4.33 -12.71
N LYS A 91 -1.22 5.31 -13.37
CA LYS A 91 -0.48 6.54 -13.75
C LYS A 91 0.00 7.40 -12.56
N TYR A 92 -0.42 7.07 -11.34
CA TYR A 92 -0.14 7.89 -10.16
C TYR A 92 0.85 7.24 -9.21
N PHE A 93 0.89 5.90 -9.15
CA PHE A 93 1.81 5.17 -8.29
C PHE A 93 1.96 3.71 -8.72
N THR A 94 3.07 3.13 -8.32
CA THR A 94 3.35 1.70 -8.41
C THR A 94 3.57 1.16 -7.01
N THR A 95 3.03 -0.02 -6.72
CA THR A 95 3.16 -0.69 -5.42
C THR A 95 3.69 -2.11 -5.60
N LEU A 96 4.78 -2.41 -4.92
CA LEU A 96 5.47 -3.70 -4.94
C LEU A 96 5.50 -4.30 -3.54
N LYS A 97 5.34 -5.61 -3.44
CA LYS A 97 5.57 -6.36 -2.20
C LYS A 97 6.87 -7.15 -2.33
N TYR A 98 7.65 -7.11 -1.27
CA TYR A 98 8.87 -7.90 -1.12
C TYR A 98 8.73 -8.84 0.08
N GLU A 99 9.15 -10.09 -0.09
CA GLU A 99 9.35 -11.04 1.00
C GLU A 99 10.84 -11.39 1.02
N VAL A 100 11.53 -10.97 2.09
CA VAL A 100 12.98 -11.09 2.23
C VAL A 100 13.30 -12.18 3.23
N GLU A 101 14.11 -13.15 2.81
CA GLU A 101 14.65 -14.20 3.68
C GLU A 101 16.05 -13.85 4.21
N THR A 102 16.85 -13.13 3.41
CA THR A 102 18.19 -12.71 3.81
C THR A 102 18.50 -11.27 3.40
N LYS A 103 18.46 -10.97 2.10
CA LYS A 103 18.80 -9.65 1.55
C LYS A 103 18.05 -9.40 0.25
N ALA A 104 17.46 -8.21 0.12
CA ALA A 104 16.94 -7.69 -1.14
C ALA A 104 17.72 -6.44 -1.55
N GLU A 105 18.15 -6.35 -2.81
CA GLU A 105 18.69 -5.12 -3.40
C GLU A 105 17.58 -4.38 -4.13
N VAL A 106 17.44 -3.09 -3.84
CA VAL A 106 16.40 -2.24 -4.40
C VAL A 106 17.06 -1.03 -5.08
N GLU A 107 16.68 -0.80 -6.33
CA GLU A 107 17.11 0.36 -7.07
C GLU A 107 16.24 1.58 -6.75
N ILE A 108 16.85 2.75 -6.71
CA ILE A 108 16.19 4.03 -6.63
C ILE A 108 16.79 4.97 -7.67
N ASP A 109 15.96 5.79 -8.28
CA ASP A 109 16.34 6.75 -9.31
C ASP A 109 15.89 8.18 -8.93
N GLU A 110 16.30 9.15 -9.73
CA GLU A 110 15.96 10.57 -9.52
C GLU A 110 14.52 10.91 -9.85
N LYS A 111 13.74 9.99 -10.43
CA LYS A 111 12.36 10.25 -10.87
C LYS A 111 11.37 10.17 -9.72
N SER A 112 11.62 9.31 -8.75
CA SER A 112 10.70 9.09 -7.65
C SER A 112 11.40 8.67 -6.36
N PHE A 113 10.80 9.04 -5.24
CA PHE A 113 11.11 8.47 -3.93
C PHE A 113 10.66 6.99 -3.84
N ASN A 114 11.17 6.28 -2.85
CA ASN A 114 10.60 5.02 -2.39
C ASN A 114 10.02 5.20 -0.97
N SER A 115 8.75 4.87 -0.79
CA SER A 115 8.11 4.75 0.52
C SER A 115 7.99 3.28 0.86
N VAL A 116 8.59 2.87 1.98
CA VAL A 116 8.66 1.48 2.44
C VAL A 116 7.87 1.33 3.73
N ILE A 117 6.94 0.38 3.78
CA ILE A 117 6.17 0.04 4.97
C ILE A 117 6.50 -1.41 5.34
N ILE A 118 7.02 -1.63 6.55
CA ILE A 118 7.36 -2.97 7.04
C ILE A 118 6.08 -3.65 7.56
N THR A 119 5.63 -4.67 6.87
CA THR A 119 4.40 -5.39 7.20
C THR A 119 4.64 -6.59 8.11
N GLU A 120 5.83 -7.20 8.05
CA GLU A 120 6.22 -8.30 8.94
C GLU A 120 7.74 -8.32 9.18
N GLY A 121 8.16 -8.84 10.34
CA GLY A 121 9.55 -9.11 10.66
C GLY A 121 10.32 -7.87 11.09
N ASN A 122 11.64 -7.98 10.99
CA ASN A 122 12.60 -6.93 11.36
C ASN A 122 13.90 -7.09 10.55
N GLY A 123 14.72 -6.06 10.56
CA GLY A 123 15.99 -6.05 9.86
C GLY A 123 16.62 -4.68 9.82
N LYS A 124 17.44 -4.45 8.81
CA LYS A 124 18.05 -3.14 8.57
C LYS A 124 18.00 -2.77 7.09
N LEU A 125 17.87 -1.48 6.83
CA LEU A 125 18.07 -0.86 5.53
C LEU A 125 19.48 -0.29 5.48
N VAL A 126 20.23 -0.60 4.41
CA VAL A 126 21.61 -0.14 4.24
C VAL A 126 21.72 0.62 2.92
N MET A 127 22.21 1.86 3.00
CA MET A 127 22.44 2.73 1.86
C MET A 127 23.75 3.50 2.01
N GLY A 128 24.77 3.13 1.23
CA GLY A 128 26.12 3.61 1.43
C GLY A 128 26.62 3.27 2.82
N ASP A 129 27.05 4.28 3.57
CA ASP A 129 27.54 4.15 4.96
C ASP A 129 26.40 4.28 6.01
N THR A 130 25.15 4.44 5.56
CA THR A 130 24.00 4.61 6.46
C THR A 130 23.30 3.27 6.68
N GLU A 131 23.12 2.91 7.95
CA GLU A 131 22.30 1.78 8.36
C GLU A 131 21.13 2.27 9.21
N LEU A 132 19.93 1.76 8.94
CA LEU A 132 18.71 2.05 9.69
C LEU A 132 18.04 0.75 10.09
N GLU A 133 18.02 0.43 11.36
CA GLU A 133 17.25 -0.71 11.87
C GLU A 133 15.76 -0.42 11.79
N PHE A 134 14.96 -1.47 11.54
CA PHE A 134 13.52 -1.38 11.48
C PHE A 134 12.83 -2.61 12.07
N ILE A 135 11.58 -2.42 12.47
CA ILE A 135 10.67 -3.46 12.93
C ILE A 135 9.33 -3.36 12.20
N LYS A 136 8.50 -4.39 12.33
CA LYS A 136 7.12 -4.37 11.82
C LYS A 136 6.37 -3.11 12.29
N GLY A 137 5.72 -2.45 11.35
CA GLY A 137 4.94 -1.22 11.53
C GLY A 137 5.71 0.04 11.18
N ASP A 138 7.03 -0.03 11.00
CA ASP A 138 7.82 1.13 10.60
C ASP A 138 7.50 1.55 9.16
N SER A 139 7.57 2.86 8.93
CA SER A 139 7.47 3.49 7.63
C SER A 139 8.73 4.29 7.35
N ILE A 140 9.39 3.99 6.24
CA ILE A 140 10.68 4.56 5.87
C ILE A 140 10.51 5.30 4.55
N PHE A 141 10.97 6.54 4.50
CA PHE A 141 10.97 7.35 3.29
C PHE A 141 12.40 7.49 2.76
N ILE A 142 12.60 7.11 1.50
CA ILE A 142 13.89 7.21 0.82
C ILE A 142 13.73 8.22 -0.32
N PRO A 143 14.37 9.41 -0.22
CA PRO A 143 14.24 10.45 -1.24
C PRO A 143 14.74 9.99 -2.62
N ALA A 144 14.18 10.58 -3.67
CA ALA A 144 14.62 10.34 -5.04
C ALA A 144 16.11 10.66 -5.22
N GLN A 145 16.88 9.70 -5.70
CA GLN A 145 18.31 9.83 -6.00
C GLN A 145 18.76 8.62 -6.82
N ASN A 146 19.84 8.74 -7.57
CA ASN A 146 20.40 7.58 -8.25
C ASN A 146 21.16 6.70 -7.26
N GLY A 147 20.90 5.40 -7.28
CA GLY A 147 21.60 4.44 -6.44
C GLY A 147 20.87 3.17 -6.15
N LYS A 148 21.37 2.49 -5.15
CA LYS A 148 20.80 1.25 -4.62
C LYS A 148 20.84 1.27 -3.10
N TYR A 149 19.89 0.59 -2.51
CA TYR A 149 19.93 0.24 -1.09
C TYR A 149 19.61 -1.23 -0.91
N SER A 150 20.00 -1.81 0.20
CA SER A 150 19.60 -3.16 0.57
C SER A 150 18.68 -3.16 1.78
N VAL A 151 17.77 -4.13 1.77
CA VAL A 151 16.96 -4.50 2.93
C VAL A 151 17.44 -5.87 3.37
N GLU A 152 17.99 -5.95 4.59
CA GLU A 152 18.62 -7.15 5.14
C GLU A 152 17.87 -7.62 6.38
N GLY A 153 17.63 -8.93 6.46
CA GLY A 153 16.89 -9.55 7.55
C GLY A 153 15.78 -10.48 7.05
N LYS A 154 14.95 -10.94 7.96
CA LYS A 154 13.77 -11.73 7.61
C LYS A 154 12.53 -10.86 7.79
N CYS A 155 12.00 -10.35 6.69
CA CYS A 155 10.92 -9.36 6.73
C CYS A 155 10.04 -9.38 5.48
N GLU A 156 8.87 -8.76 5.60
CA GLU A 156 8.00 -8.44 4.48
C GLU A 156 7.79 -6.92 4.46
N PHE A 157 7.85 -6.32 3.29
CA PHE A 157 7.56 -4.89 3.15
C PHE A 157 6.82 -4.57 1.86
N ILE A 158 6.09 -3.46 1.89
CA ILE A 158 5.47 -2.86 0.73
C ILE A 158 6.25 -1.61 0.35
N LEU A 159 6.65 -1.53 -0.91
CA LEU A 159 7.30 -0.38 -1.51
C LEU A 159 6.32 0.34 -2.42
N SER A 160 6.20 1.65 -2.26
CA SER A 160 5.39 2.49 -3.14
C SER A 160 6.24 3.63 -3.71
N ARG A 161 5.99 3.95 -4.98
CA ARG A 161 6.64 5.05 -5.71
C ARG A 161 5.68 5.69 -6.71
N VAL A 162 5.95 6.91 -7.16
CA VAL A 162 5.20 7.64 -8.18
C VAL A 162 5.94 7.70 -9.51
#